data_883a47a1ab48c86b98a44d67ae2bbadc
#
_entry.id   883a47a1ab48c86b98a44d67ae2bbadc
#
_cell.length_a   1.000
_cell.length_b   1.000
_cell.length_c   1.000
_cell.angle_alpha   90.00
_cell.angle_beta   90.00
_cell.angle_gamma   90.00
#
_symmetry.space_group_name_H-M   'P 1'
#
loop_
_entity.id
_entity.type
_entity.pdbx_description
1 polymer ?
#
loop_
_entity_poly.entity_id
_entity_poly.type
_entity_poly.pdbx_seq_one_letter_code
_entity_poly.pdbx_strand_id
1 'polypeptide(L)'
;RDNSRLVNKHLSELLNEQKLYHIVAIKRQNETIIPRGTDRIESGDIVFFTTTKSHIEDVRLHAGKRDPEVKKVIIMGGSRIAIRTCQYLPNNIRVKVIETNKEKSHRIAEVVPGNVLIINGDGRDTDLLMQEGIKDAQAFIALTDNSSTNILACLAAKRAGVFKTIAKIENIDYIPLAESMDIGSVINKKLIAASHIYQFLLDADVS
;
A
#
# COMPACT_ATOMS: atom_id res chain seq x y z
N ARG A 1 1.00 17.61 -3.99
CA ARG A 1 2.01 18.02 -2.97
C ARG A 1 2.83 19.14 -3.56
N ASP A 2 3.20 20.13 -2.76
CA ASP A 2 3.87 21.37 -3.21
C ASP A 2 5.24 21.14 -3.89
N ASN A 3 5.84 19.97 -3.75
CA ASN A 3 7.10 19.57 -4.38
C ASN A 3 6.96 18.87 -5.73
N SER A 4 5.77 18.79 -6.31
CA SER A 4 5.58 18.21 -7.63
C SER A 4 6.01 19.18 -8.72
N ARG A 5 6.77 18.70 -9.70
CA ARG A 5 7.12 19.49 -10.90
C ARG A 5 5.92 19.77 -11.81
N LEU A 6 4.79 19.11 -11.55
CA LEU A 6 3.58 19.18 -12.36
C LEU A 6 2.61 20.28 -11.89
N VAL A 7 2.70 20.71 -10.61
CA VAL A 7 1.78 21.69 -10.03
C VAL A 7 2.02 23.08 -10.63
N ASN A 8 0.93 23.80 -10.91
CA ASN A 8 0.88 25.14 -11.49
C ASN A 8 1.42 25.29 -12.92
N LYS A 9 1.69 24.20 -13.62
CA LYS A 9 2.06 24.22 -15.04
C LYS A 9 0.84 23.89 -15.92
N HIS A 10 0.81 24.50 -17.11
CA HIS A 10 -0.13 24.06 -18.15
C HIS A 10 0.25 22.68 -18.65
N LEU A 11 -0.74 21.86 -18.98
CA LEU A 11 -0.45 20.52 -19.49
C LEU A 11 0.27 20.57 -20.84
N SER A 12 0.08 21.62 -21.64
CA SER A 12 0.84 21.86 -22.87
C SER A 12 2.35 22.06 -22.63
N GLU A 13 2.76 22.59 -21.47
CA GLU A 13 4.16 22.77 -21.10
C GLU A 13 4.86 21.44 -20.76
N LEU A 14 4.04 20.41 -20.44
CA LEU A 14 4.51 19.07 -20.09
C LEU A 14 4.66 18.16 -21.34
N LEU A 15 4.45 18.66 -22.54
CA LEU A 15 4.46 17.88 -23.80
C LEU A 15 5.75 17.07 -24.02
N ASN A 16 6.89 17.55 -23.58
CA ASN A 16 8.16 16.82 -23.69
C ASN A 16 8.24 15.62 -22.73
N GLU A 17 7.49 15.65 -21.63
CA GLU A 17 7.40 14.59 -20.63
C GLU A 17 6.27 13.60 -20.97
N GLN A 18 5.32 13.97 -21.85
CA GLN A 18 4.19 13.13 -22.30
C GLN A 18 4.60 11.87 -23.07
N LYS A 19 5.88 11.74 -23.49
CA LYS A 19 6.40 10.48 -24.03
C LYS A 19 6.46 9.35 -23.00
N LEU A 20 6.47 9.69 -21.70
CA LEU A 20 6.58 8.75 -20.59
C LEU A 20 5.21 8.37 -20.02
N TYR A 21 4.23 9.28 -20.11
CA TYR A 21 2.89 9.08 -19.54
C TYR A 21 1.86 10.00 -20.19
N HIS A 22 0.57 9.63 -20.07
CA HIS A 22 -0.55 10.49 -20.43
C HIS A 22 -1.42 10.76 -19.19
N ILE A 23 -1.83 12.01 -19.01
CA ILE A 23 -2.79 12.40 -17.99
C ILE A 23 -4.18 12.21 -18.58
N VAL A 24 -4.95 11.27 -18.02
CA VAL A 24 -6.28 10.89 -18.54
C VAL A 24 -7.43 11.55 -17.81
N ALA A 25 -7.24 11.91 -16.53
CA ALA A 25 -8.24 12.63 -15.75
C ALA A 25 -7.59 13.37 -14.59
N ILE A 26 -8.23 14.45 -14.13
CA ILE A 26 -7.89 15.20 -12.92
C ILE A 26 -9.14 15.25 -12.06
N LYS A 27 -9.05 14.75 -10.82
CA LYS A 27 -10.11 14.91 -9.84
C LYS A 27 -9.74 16.05 -8.90
N ARG A 28 -10.50 17.12 -8.96
CA ARG A 28 -10.41 18.32 -8.12
C ARG A 28 -11.62 18.38 -7.23
N GLN A 29 -11.41 18.20 -5.92
CA GLN A 29 -12.51 18.08 -4.94
C GLN A 29 -13.50 16.98 -5.38
N ASN A 30 -14.73 17.34 -5.79
CA ASN A 30 -15.78 16.42 -6.23
C ASN A 30 -15.99 16.40 -7.76
N GLU A 31 -15.21 17.17 -8.51
CA GLU A 31 -15.31 17.26 -9.97
C GLU A 31 -14.23 16.44 -10.65
N THR A 32 -14.60 15.73 -11.71
CA THR A 32 -13.65 15.02 -12.58
C THR A 32 -13.50 15.81 -13.90
N ILE A 33 -12.28 16.29 -14.13
CA ILE A 33 -11.92 17.09 -15.31
C ILE A 33 -11.22 16.16 -16.30
N ILE A 34 -11.68 16.16 -17.55
CA ILE A 34 -10.93 15.56 -18.66
C ILE A 34 -9.96 16.62 -19.17
N PRO A 35 -8.64 16.39 -19.00
CA PRO A 35 -7.65 17.44 -19.15
C PRO A 35 -7.46 17.87 -20.61
N ARG A 36 -7.31 19.19 -20.82
CA ARG A 36 -6.90 19.81 -22.08
C ARG A 36 -5.55 20.47 -21.91
N GLY A 37 -4.84 20.75 -23.00
CA GLY A 37 -3.52 21.39 -22.95
C GLY A 37 -3.47 22.73 -22.19
N THR A 38 -4.58 23.44 -22.12
CA THR A 38 -4.75 24.71 -21.40
C THR A 38 -5.01 24.55 -19.91
N ASP A 39 -5.36 23.34 -19.46
CA ASP A 39 -5.65 23.10 -18.04
C ASP A 39 -4.36 23.05 -17.22
N ARG A 40 -4.48 23.31 -15.92
CA ARG A 40 -3.39 23.25 -14.95
C ARG A 40 -3.68 22.24 -13.88
N ILE A 41 -2.63 21.60 -13.37
CA ILE A 41 -2.69 20.78 -12.17
C ILE A 41 -2.50 21.71 -10.97
N GLU A 42 -3.44 21.63 -10.01
CA GLU A 42 -3.40 22.40 -8.77
C GLU A 42 -2.97 21.52 -7.58
N SER A 43 -2.48 22.17 -6.52
CA SER A 43 -2.18 21.45 -5.28
C SER A 43 -3.48 20.86 -4.70
N GLY A 44 -3.44 19.58 -4.32
CA GLY A 44 -4.62 18.85 -3.84
C GLY A 44 -5.35 18.04 -4.91
N ASP A 45 -5.07 18.24 -6.20
CA ASP A 45 -5.64 17.42 -7.27
C ASP A 45 -5.19 15.95 -7.16
N ILE A 46 -6.10 15.03 -7.50
CA ILE A 46 -5.78 13.63 -7.79
C ILE A 46 -5.67 13.49 -9.31
N VAL A 47 -4.49 13.13 -9.78
CA VAL A 47 -4.20 13.02 -11.22
C VAL A 47 -4.09 11.55 -11.61
N PHE A 48 -4.83 11.15 -12.63
CA PHE A 48 -4.81 9.80 -13.19
C PHE A 48 -3.90 9.76 -14.42
N PHE A 49 -2.94 8.83 -14.39
CA PHE A 49 -1.94 8.67 -15.45
C PHE A 49 -2.10 7.31 -16.14
N THR A 50 -1.86 7.27 -17.43
CA THR A 50 -1.58 6.04 -18.18
C THR A 50 -0.12 6.03 -18.56
N THR A 51 0.60 4.94 -18.26
CA THR A 51 2.02 4.77 -18.57
C THR A 51 2.37 3.28 -18.69
N THR A 52 3.56 2.99 -19.23
CA THR A 52 4.10 1.63 -19.25
C THR A 52 4.71 1.27 -17.89
N LYS A 53 4.83 -0.02 -17.59
CA LYS A 53 5.44 -0.51 -16.33
C LYS A 53 6.85 0.04 -16.11
N SER A 54 7.63 0.23 -17.18
CA SER A 54 9.01 0.76 -17.12
C SER A 54 9.08 2.23 -16.69
N HIS A 55 8.05 3.03 -16.93
CA HIS A 55 8.03 4.47 -16.64
C HIS A 55 7.24 4.85 -15.39
N ILE A 56 6.74 3.86 -14.62
CA ILE A 56 5.99 4.14 -13.38
C ILE A 56 6.82 4.98 -12.40
N GLU A 57 8.11 4.66 -12.22
CA GLU A 57 8.99 5.39 -11.30
C GLU A 57 9.25 6.82 -11.78
N ASP A 58 9.38 7.04 -13.09
CA ASP A 58 9.53 8.39 -13.66
C ASP A 58 8.30 9.24 -13.36
N VAL A 59 7.09 8.68 -13.56
CA VAL A 59 5.82 9.36 -13.23
C VAL A 59 5.78 9.72 -11.74
N ARG A 60 6.19 8.81 -10.85
CA ARG A 60 6.22 9.05 -9.40
C ARG A 60 7.18 10.19 -9.04
N LEU A 61 8.36 10.22 -9.65
CA LEU A 61 9.35 11.28 -9.44
C LEU A 61 8.82 12.63 -9.91
N HIS A 62 8.18 12.70 -11.09
CA HIS A 62 7.56 13.92 -11.62
C HIS A 62 6.39 14.39 -10.75
N ALA A 63 5.60 13.48 -10.22
CA ALA A 63 4.54 13.78 -9.27
C ALA A 63 5.05 14.20 -7.87
N GLY A 64 6.37 14.27 -7.66
CA GLY A 64 6.97 14.62 -6.37
C GLY A 64 6.82 13.53 -5.30
N LYS A 65 6.50 12.30 -5.70
CA LYS A 65 6.40 11.16 -4.79
C LYS A 65 7.74 10.43 -4.72
N ARG A 66 8.54 10.77 -3.72
CA ARG A 66 9.69 9.95 -3.30
C ARG A 66 9.22 9.08 -2.14
N ASP A 67 8.83 7.85 -2.44
CA ASP A 67 8.55 6.90 -1.38
C ASP A 67 9.88 6.44 -0.76
N PRO A 68 9.97 6.34 0.57
CA PRO A 68 11.14 5.74 1.20
C PRO A 68 11.28 4.28 0.76
N GLU A 69 12.51 3.85 0.53
CA GLU A 69 12.80 2.43 0.28
C GLU A 69 12.35 1.61 1.49
N VAL A 70 11.59 0.55 1.24
CA VAL A 70 11.10 -0.33 2.30
C VAL A 70 12.21 -1.30 2.71
N LYS A 71 12.75 -1.12 3.91
CA LYS A 71 13.79 -1.97 4.51
C LYS A 71 13.34 -2.68 5.77
N LYS A 72 12.36 -2.11 6.49
CA LYS A 72 11.81 -2.66 7.72
C LYS A 72 10.30 -2.75 7.61
N VAL A 73 9.76 -3.92 7.86
CA VAL A 73 8.33 -4.22 7.80
C VAL A 73 7.87 -4.84 9.11
N ILE A 74 6.75 -4.38 9.64
CA ILE A 74 6.06 -5.03 10.76
C ILE A 74 4.76 -5.62 10.23
N ILE A 75 4.52 -6.89 10.52
CA ILE A 75 3.30 -7.61 10.16
C ILE A 75 2.56 -7.99 11.45
N MET A 76 1.34 -7.56 11.61
CA MET A 76 0.45 -7.96 12.69
C MET A 76 -0.43 -9.14 12.28
N GLY A 77 -0.27 -10.27 12.96
CA GLY A 77 -0.99 -11.52 12.74
C GLY A 77 -0.24 -12.51 11.85
N GLY A 78 0.06 -13.68 12.39
CA GLY A 78 0.78 -14.80 11.75
C GLY A 78 -0.12 -15.65 10.86
N SER A 79 -0.94 -15.06 10.01
CA SER A 79 -1.84 -15.78 9.09
C SER A 79 -1.05 -16.48 7.97
N ARG A 80 -1.70 -17.42 7.24
CA ARG A 80 -1.09 -18.04 6.06
C ARG A 80 -0.62 -17.01 5.02
N ILE A 81 -1.36 -15.89 4.90
CA ILE A 81 -0.94 -14.79 4.02
C ILE A 81 0.33 -14.15 4.55
N ALA A 82 0.44 -13.90 5.86
CA ALA A 82 1.64 -13.34 6.46
C ALA A 82 2.87 -14.21 6.16
N ILE A 83 2.77 -15.52 6.37
CA ILE A 83 3.86 -16.48 6.08
C ILE A 83 4.26 -16.40 4.60
N ARG A 84 3.29 -16.44 3.68
CA ARG A 84 3.56 -16.34 2.25
C ARG A 84 4.17 -14.99 1.88
N THR A 85 3.69 -13.91 2.46
CA THR A 85 4.28 -12.57 2.28
C THR A 85 5.75 -12.58 2.69
N CYS A 86 6.08 -13.15 3.86
CA CYS A 86 7.46 -13.25 4.31
C CYS A 86 8.35 -14.05 3.34
N GLN A 87 7.82 -15.12 2.75
CA GLN A 87 8.55 -15.96 1.79
C GLN A 87 8.79 -15.27 0.43
N TYR A 88 7.93 -14.31 0.04
CA TYR A 88 8.08 -13.55 -1.21
C TYR A 88 8.90 -12.27 -1.07
N LEU A 89 9.06 -11.77 0.16
CA LEU A 89 9.85 -10.56 0.38
C LEU A 89 11.34 -10.83 0.16
N PRO A 90 12.07 -9.91 -0.48
CA PRO A 90 13.51 -10.03 -0.63
C PRO A 90 14.25 -10.10 0.71
N ASN A 91 15.35 -10.84 0.76
CA ASN A 91 16.12 -11.06 1.99
C ASN A 91 16.77 -9.80 2.60
N ASN A 92 16.88 -8.72 1.82
CA ASN A 92 17.37 -7.41 2.30
C ASN A 92 16.31 -6.62 3.08
N ILE A 93 15.04 -7.10 3.11
CA ILE A 93 13.97 -6.52 3.93
C ILE A 93 13.90 -7.26 5.26
N ARG A 94 14.06 -6.55 6.36
CA ARG A 94 13.86 -7.09 7.71
C ARG A 94 12.38 -7.09 8.06
N VAL A 95 11.85 -8.22 8.45
CA VAL A 95 10.44 -8.39 8.79
C VAL A 95 10.28 -8.79 10.24
N LYS A 96 9.38 -8.16 10.97
CA LYS A 96 8.91 -8.58 12.27
C LYS A 96 7.46 -9.00 12.16
N VAL A 97 7.13 -10.22 12.61
CA VAL A 97 5.74 -10.71 12.66
C VAL A 97 5.32 -10.81 14.11
N ILE A 98 4.26 -10.11 14.49
CA ILE A 98 3.70 -10.11 15.84
C ILE A 98 2.48 -11.03 15.84
N GLU A 99 2.53 -12.09 16.63
CA GLU A 99 1.47 -13.09 16.77
C GLU A 99 1.16 -13.32 18.25
N THR A 100 -0.13 -13.28 18.62
CA THR A 100 -0.60 -13.43 20.01
C THR A 100 -0.50 -14.87 20.52
N ASN A 101 -0.71 -15.83 19.64
CA ASN A 101 -0.67 -17.24 20.01
C ASN A 101 0.77 -17.75 20.04
N LYS A 102 1.25 -18.14 21.22
CA LYS A 102 2.63 -18.61 21.46
C LYS A 102 2.99 -19.85 20.65
N GLU A 103 2.14 -20.85 20.61
CA GLU A 103 2.41 -22.09 19.87
C GLU A 103 2.47 -21.83 18.36
N LYS A 104 1.58 -20.95 17.88
CA LYS A 104 1.59 -20.54 16.47
C LYS A 104 2.84 -19.72 16.14
N SER A 105 3.32 -18.88 17.05
CA SER A 105 4.58 -18.14 16.91
C SER A 105 5.76 -19.08 16.70
N HIS A 106 5.86 -20.14 17.50
CA HIS A 106 6.91 -21.17 17.35
C HIS A 106 6.83 -21.86 15.98
N ARG A 107 5.67 -22.33 15.59
CA ARG A 107 5.47 -22.99 14.28
C ARG A 107 5.78 -22.08 13.09
N ILE A 108 5.48 -20.80 13.19
CA ILE A 108 5.80 -19.83 12.13
C ILE A 108 7.30 -19.63 12.03
N ALA A 109 8.01 -19.55 13.17
CA ALA A 109 9.46 -19.35 13.20
C ALA A 109 10.24 -20.48 12.49
N GLU A 110 9.68 -21.69 12.43
CA GLU A 110 10.30 -22.85 11.75
C GLU A 110 10.21 -22.79 10.22
N VAL A 111 9.25 -21.99 9.68
CA VAL A 111 8.92 -22.00 8.22
C VAL A 111 9.18 -20.69 7.50
N VAL A 112 9.57 -19.64 8.22
CA VAL A 112 9.88 -18.33 7.62
C VAL A 112 11.40 -18.18 7.34
N PRO A 113 11.76 -17.31 6.38
CA PRO A 113 13.18 -17.01 6.09
C PRO A 113 13.90 -16.34 7.26
N GLY A 114 15.26 -16.45 7.28
CA GLY A 114 16.11 -15.95 8.36
C GLY A 114 16.11 -14.42 8.57
N ASN A 115 15.59 -13.65 7.62
CA ASN A 115 15.38 -12.20 7.75
C ASN A 115 14.07 -11.83 8.46
N VAL A 116 13.30 -12.82 8.92
CA VAL A 116 12.01 -12.66 9.61
C VAL A 116 12.16 -13.01 11.09
N LEU A 117 11.82 -12.08 11.97
CA LEU A 117 11.75 -12.27 13.42
C LEU A 117 10.29 -12.43 13.85
N ILE A 118 10.00 -13.48 14.59
CA ILE A 118 8.68 -13.72 15.17
C ILE A 118 8.65 -13.23 16.61
N ILE A 119 7.65 -12.39 16.92
CA ILE A 119 7.44 -11.81 18.24
C ILE A 119 6.11 -12.34 18.77
N ASN A 120 6.15 -12.97 19.94
CA ASN A 120 4.92 -13.35 20.61
C ASN A 120 4.39 -12.18 21.42
N GLY A 121 3.25 -11.63 21.03
CA GLY A 121 2.64 -10.47 21.66
C GLY A 121 1.39 -10.00 20.96
N ASP A 122 0.77 -8.96 21.51
CA ASP A 122 -0.41 -8.34 20.91
C ASP A 122 0.00 -7.14 20.04
N GLY A 123 -0.20 -7.24 18.73
CA GLY A 123 0.09 -6.16 17.80
C GLY A 123 -0.80 -4.91 17.92
N ARG A 124 -1.76 -4.90 18.85
CA ARG A 124 -2.55 -3.72 19.24
C ARG A 124 -1.89 -2.95 20.38
N ASP A 125 -0.96 -3.57 21.08
CA ASP A 125 -0.21 -2.93 22.17
C ASP A 125 0.79 -1.92 21.57
N THR A 126 0.53 -0.65 21.85
CA THR A 126 1.35 0.46 21.37
C THR A 126 2.75 0.46 21.98
N ASP A 127 2.90 0.02 23.22
CA ASP A 127 4.19 -0.03 23.89
C ASP A 127 5.06 -1.13 23.29
N LEU A 128 4.48 -2.30 23.02
CA LEU A 128 5.15 -3.36 22.26
C LEU A 128 5.57 -2.87 20.88
N LEU A 129 4.68 -2.22 20.13
CA LEU A 129 5.01 -1.69 18.81
C LEU A 129 6.15 -0.66 18.86
N MET A 130 6.19 0.18 19.91
CA MET A 130 7.28 1.13 20.11
C MET A 130 8.59 0.43 20.42
N GLN A 131 8.59 -0.57 21.31
CA GLN A 131 9.77 -1.38 21.63
C GLN A 131 10.30 -2.12 20.39
N GLU A 132 9.39 -2.59 19.53
CA GLU A 132 9.73 -3.29 18.30
C GLU A 132 10.09 -2.35 17.14
N GLY A 133 10.11 -1.04 17.38
CA GLY A 133 10.65 -0.04 16.45
C GLY A 133 9.68 0.35 15.34
N ILE A 134 8.37 0.50 15.64
CA ILE A 134 7.37 0.93 14.66
C ILE A 134 7.72 2.27 14.01
N LYS A 135 8.35 3.18 14.73
CA LYS A 135 8.78 4.49 14.21
C LYS A 135 9.81 4.39 13.08
N ASP A 136 10.60 3.32 13.08
CA ASP A 136 11.64 3.08 12.08
C ASP A 136 11.14 2.20 10.92
N ALA A 137 9.93 1.64 11.02
CA ALA A 137 9.36 0.80 9.99
C ALA A 137 8.82 1.65 8.84
N GLN A 138 9.13 1.25 7.61
CA GLN A 138 8.58 1.89 6.42
C GLN A 138 7.23 1.31 6.03
N ALA A 139 6.93 0.08 6.46
CA ALA A 139 5.65 -0.55 6.20
C ALA A 139 5.09 -1.29 7.43
N PHE A 140 3.77 -1.21 7.60
CA PHE A 140 3.00 -1.97 8.59
C PHE A 140 1.86 -2.70 7.89
N ILE A 141 1.73 -4.00 8.12
CA ILE A 141 0.75 -4.85 7.42
C ILE A 141 -0.10 -5.57 8.48
N ALA A 142 -1.39 -5.31 8.50
CA ALA A 142 -2.33 -5.93 9.44
C ALA A 142 -3.08 -7.09 8.75
N LEU A 143 -2.80 -8.32 9.15
CA LEU A 143 -3.28 -9.56 8.53
C LEU A 143 -4.02 -10.49 9.52
N THR A 144 -4.58 -9.95 10.59
CA THR A 144 -5.44 -10.73 11.50
C THR A 144 -6.77 -11.08 10.83
N ASP A 145 -7.59 -11.89 11.47
CA ASP A 145 -8.91 -12.25 10.94
C ASP A 145 -10.00 -11.21 11.26
N ASN A 146 -9.67 -10.17 12.03
CA ASN A 146 -10.60 -9.12 12.41
C ASN A 146 -10.35 -7.83 11.60
N SER A 147 -11.29 -7.46 10.72
CA SER A 147 -11.19 -6.30 9.85
C SER A 147 -11.07 -4.98 10.62
N SER A 148 -11.87 -4.80 11.66
CA SER A 148 -11.86 -3.57 12.48
C SER A 148 -10.51 -3.41 13.21
N THR A 149 -9.98 -4.50 13.77
CA THR A 149 -8.65 -4.53 14.38
C THR A 149 -7.56 -4.15 13.38
N ASN A 150 -7.63 -4.68 12.15
CA ASN A 150 -6.67 -4.36 11.10
C ASN A 150 -6.72 -2.89 10.69
N ILE A 151 -7.92 -2.32 10.57
CA ILE A 151 -8.13 -0.89 10.25
C ILE A 151 -7.52 -0.01 11.35
N LEU A 152 -7.88 -0.27 12.61
CA LEU A 152 -7.40 0.54 13.74
C LEU A 152 -5.89 0.44 13.93
N ALA A 153 -5.32 -0.75 13.76
CA ALA A 153 -3.88 -0.95 13.84
C ALA A 153 -3.12 -0.21 12.73
N CYS A 154 -3.64 -0.22 11.49
CA CYS A 154 -3.05 0.56 10.39
C CYS A 154 -3.16 2.07 10.66
N LEU A 155 -4.28 2.55 11.21
CA LEU A 155 -4.43 3.96 11.58
C LEU A 155 -3.43 4.37 12.67
N ALA A 156 -3.24 3.52 13.70
CA ALA A 156 -2.26 3.74 14.75
C ALA A 156 -0.82 3.75 14.20
N ALA A 157 -0.48 2.79 13.34
CA ALA A 157 0.82 2.73 12.69
C ALA A 157 1.10 3.98 11.83
N LYS A 158 0.10 4.45 11.09
CA LYS A 158 0.21 5.67 10.29
C LYS A 158 0.44 6.91 11.17
N ARG A 159 -0.26 7.01 12.30
CA ARG A 159 -0.03 8.07 13.30
C ARG A 159 1.35 8.00 13.94
N ALA A 160 1.93 6.80 14.06
CA ALA A 160 3.29 6.60 14.53
C ALA A 160 4.36 6.98 13.48
N GLY A 161 3.95 7.36 12.25
CA GLY A 161 4.83 7.81 11.18
C GLY A 161 5.17 6.73 10.14
N VAL A 162 4.56 5.56 10.19
CA VAL A 162 4.77 4.51 9.18
C VAL A 162 4.25 4.99 7.83
N PHE A 163 5.11 4.90 6.81
CA PHE A 163 4.82 5.45 5.50
C PHE A 163 3.78 4.62 4.71
N LYS A 164 3.94 3.28 4.70
CA LYS A 164 3.01 2.36 4.01
C LYS A 164 2.27 1.51 5.01
N THR A 165 0.94 1.54 4.94
CA THR A 165 0.08 0.68 5.75
C THR A 165 -0.82 -0.15 4.86
N ILE A 166 -1.01 -1.43 5.19
CA ILE A 166 -1.82 -2.38 4.43
C ILE A 166 -2.73 -3.14 5.40
N ALA A 167 -4.03 -3.05 5.20
CA ALA A 167 -5.02 -3.74 6.03
C ALA A 167 -5.73 -4.85 5.25
N LYS A 168 -5.77 -6.06 5.81
CA LYS A 168 -6.67 -7.11 5.33
C LYS A 168 -8.08 -6.84 5.85
N ILE A 169 -9.05 -6.70 4.94
CA ILE A 169 -10.46 -6.47 5.25
C ILE A 169 -11.29 -7.58 4.62
N GLU A 170 -11.91 -8.42 5.45
CA GLU A 170 -12.75 -9.52 4.97
C GLU A 170 -14.19 -9.05 4.67
N ASN A 171 -14.71 -8.09 5.45
CA ASN A 171 -16.03 -7.51 5.21
C ASN A 171 -15.92 -6.35 4.22
N ILE A 172 -16.52 -6.53 3.03
CA ILE A 172 -16.48 -5.54 1.93
C ILE A 172 -17.09 -4.20 2.34
N ASP A 173 -18.08 -4.20 3.23
CA ASP A 173 -18.76 -2.96 3.68
C ASP A 173 -17.83 -2.02 4.45
N TYR A 174 -16.73 -2.54 4.98
CA TYR A 174 -15.74 -1.72 5.70
C TYR A 174 -14.71 -1.07 4.77
N ILE A 175 -14.68 -1.43 3.48
CA ILE A 175 -13.69 -0.87 2.54
C ILE A 175 -13.88 0.64 2.34
N PRO A 176 -15.12 1.16 2.06
CA PRO A 176 -15.31 2.59 1.90
C PRO A 176 -14.94 3.38 3.17
N LEU A 177 -15.24 2.82 4.36
CA LEU A 177 -14.85 3.43 5.62
C LEU A 177 -13.33 3.50 5.76
N ALA A 178 -12.65 2.40 5.49
CA ALA A 178 -11.19 2.33 5.56
C ALA A 178 -10.51 3.31 4.61
N GLU A 179 -11.03 3.45 3.39
CA GLU A 179 -10.56 4.42 2.40
C GLU A 179 -10.78 5.87 2.86
N SER A 180 -11.95 6.17 3.44
CA SER A 180 -12.23 7.52 3.96
C SER A 180 -11.32 7.93 5.13
N MET A 181 -10.84 6.94 5.90
CA MET A 181 -9.89 7.15 7.01
C MET A 181 -8.43 7.25 6.53
N ASP A 182 -8.18 7.11 5.25
CA ASP A 182 -6.83 7.14 4.65
C ASP A 182 -5.85 6.20 5.36
N ILE A 183 -6.29 4.98 5.68
CA ILE A 183 -5.46 3.99 6.39
C ILE A 183 -4.35 3.38 5.53
N GLY A 184 -4.24 3.76 4.27
CA GLY A 184 -3.33 3.16 3.29
C GLY A 184 -4.04 2.18 2.35
N SER A 185 -3.39 1.09 2.00
CA SER A 185 -3.94 0.11 1.06
C SER A 185 -4.82 -0.93 1.76
N VAL A 186 -5.88 -1.35 1.07
CA VAL A 186 -6.79 -2.40 1.54
C VAL A 186 -6.60 -3.67 0.70
N ILE A 187 -6.58 -4.82 1.35
CA ILE A 187 -6.57 -6.14 0.71
C ILE A 187 -7.85 -6.89 1.10
N ASN A 188 -8.64 -7.29 0.10
CA ASN A 188 -9.75 -8.21 0.25
C ASN A 188 -9.54 -9.43 -0.65
N LYS A 189 -9.44 -10.62 -0.06
CA LYS A 189 -9.18 -11.86 -0.79
C LYS A 189 -10.23 -12.19 -1.84
N LYS A 190 -11.51 -11.93 -1.52
CA LYS A 190 -12.64 -12.22 -2.43
C LYS A 190 -12.57 -11.35 -3.68
N LEU A 191 -12.29 -10.05 -3.51
CA LEU A 191 -12.16 -9.13 -4.62
C LEU A 191 -10.94 -9.44 -5.49
N ILE A 192 -9.80 -9.79 -4.87
CA ILE A 192 -8.60 -10.19 -5.62
C ILE A 192 -8.88 -11.47 -6.42
N ALA A 193 -9.49 -12.49 -5.79
CA ALA A 193 -9.83 -13.73 -6.49
C ALA A 193 -10.80 -13.48 -7.66
N ALA A 194 -11.83 -12.67 -7.44
CA ALA A 194 -12.80 -12.33 -8.49
C ALA A 194 -12.12 -11.58 -9.65
N SER A 195 -11.22 -10.64 -9.35
CA SER A 195 -10.46 -9.91 -10.38
C SER A 195 -9.58 -10.84 -11.21
N HIS A 196 -8.89 -11.80 -10.57
CA HIS A 196 -8.09 -12.79 -11.29
C HIS A 196 -8.94 -13.70 -12.16
N ILE A 197 -10.07 -14.19 -11.65
CA ILE A 197 -11.01 -15.02 -12.45
C ILE A 197 -11.46 -14.25 -13.69
N TYR A 198 -11.83 -12.99 -13.51
CA TYR A 198 -12.23 -12.12 -14.62
C TYR A 198 -11.11 -11.95 -15.66
N GLN A 199 -9.87 -11.71 -15.21
CA GLN A 199 -8.70 -11.63 -16.12
C GLN A 199 -8.49 -12.91 -16.91
N PHE A 200 -8.54 -14.09 -16.27
CA PHE A 200 -8.43 -15.36 -16.98
C PHE A 200 -9.53 -15.58 -18.02
N LEU A 201 -10.74 -15.12 -17.77
CA LEU A 201 -11.83 -15.21 -18.75
C LEU A 201 -11.59 -14.31 -19.96
N LEU A 202 -11.03 -13.10 -19.76
CA LEU A 202 -10.72 -12.18 -20.86
C LEU A 202 -9.51 -12.65 -21.69
N ASP A 203 -8.47 -13.18 -21.04
CA ASP A 203 -7.26 -13.65 -21.72
C ASP A 203 -7.53 -14.90 -22.59
N ALA A 204 -8.59 -15.66 -22.31
CA ALA A 204 -9.01 -16.81 -23.11
C ALA A 204 -9.62 -16.44 -24.47
N ASP A 205 -10.07 -15.18 -24.64
CA ASP A 205 -10.67 -14.69 -25.89
C ASP A 205 -9.63 -14.14 -26.90
N VAL A 206 -8.33 -14.17 -26.58
CA VAL A 206 -7.22 -13.62 -27.41
C VAL A 206 -6.30 -14.70 -27.95
N SER A 207 -6.69 -15.98 -27.86
CA SER A 207 -5.91 -17.10 -28.41
C SER A 207 -6.50 -17.68 -29.70
#